data_6a731df1cabd81954b9ed281c98567c7
#
_entry.id   6a731df1cabd81954b9ed281c98567c7
#
_cell.length_a   1.000
_cell.length_b   1.000
_cell.length_c   1.000
_cell.angle_alpha   90.00
_cell.angle_beta   90.00
_cell.angle_gamma   90.00
#
_symmetry.space_group_name_H-M   'P 1'
#
loop_
_entity.id
_entity.type
_entity.pdbx_description
1 polymer ?
#
loop_
_entity_poly.entity_id
_entity_poly.type
_entity_poly.pdbx_seq_one_letter_code
_entity_poly.pdbx_strand_id
1 'polypeptide(L)' 'MIESDLLEDLQSRIAFLEKHVNEQDAEMYQLSKRIDSLVKAAKEEKAQLVAVAELDSQGAGDMPADEKPPHH' A
#
# COMPACT_ATOMS: atom_id res chain seq x y z
N MET A 1 33.28 -35.86 -15.11
CA MET A 1 32.53 -36.95 -14.54
C MET A 1 31.09 -36.53 -14.28
N ILE A 2 30.17 -37.47 -14.37
CA ILE A 2 28.74 -37.15 -14.27
C ILE A 2 28.38 -36.52 -12.94
N GLU A 3 28.96 -37.04 -11.87
CA GLU A 3 28.67 -36.49 -10.53
C GLU A 3 29.14 -35.07 -10.37
N SER A 4 30.28 -34.77 -10.92
CA SER A 4 30.84 -33.43 -10.87
C SER A 4 29.98 -32.44 -11.68
N ASP A 5 29.55 -32.87 -12.86
CA ASP A 5 28.69 -32.06 -13.73
C ASP A 5 27.34 -31.81 -13.05
N LEU A 6 26.80 -32.84 -12.42
CA LEU A 6 25.53 -32.69 -11.70
C LEU A 6 25.66 -31.73 -10.54
N LEU A 7 26.75 -31.83 -9.81
CA LEU A 7 27.00 -30.93 -8.68
C LEU A 7 27.14 -29.49 -9.14
N GLU A 8 27.88 -29.26 -10.22
CA GLU A 8 28.01 -27.93 -10.79
C GLU A 8 26.67 -27.36 -11.25
N ASP A 9 25.86 -28.20 -11.87
CA ASP A 9 24.53 -27.79 -12.32
C ASP A 9 23.66 -27.38 -11.13
N LEU A 10 23.66 -28.19 -10.08
CA LEU A 10 22.91 -27.88 -8.89
C LEU A 10 23.37 -26.60 -8.21
N GLN A 11 24.67 -26.41 -8.16
CA GLN A 11 25.24 -25.19 -7.59
C GLN A 11 24.80 -23.95 -8.38
N SER A 12 24.79 -24.07 -9.71
CA SER A 12 24.33 -22.98 -10.58
C SER A 12 22.87 -22.67 -10.35
N ARG A 13 22.05 -23.70 -10.19
CA ARG A 13 20.62 -23.53 -9.94
C ARG A 13 20.37 -22.86 -8.59
N ILE A 14 21.13 -23.30 -7.58
CA ILE A 14 21.01 -22.70 -6.25
C ILE A 14 21.36 -21.23 -6.30
N ALA A 15 22.47 -20.90 -6.94
CA ALA A 15 22.91 -19.51 -7.06
C ALA A 15 21.85 -18.66 -7.79
N PHE A 16 21.27 -19.21 -8.83
CA PHE A 16 20.21 -18.55 -9.58
C PHE A 16 18.99 -18.30 -8.72
N LEU A 17 18.57 -19.33 -7.98
CA LEU A 17 17.42 -19.21 -7.10
C LEU A 17 17.66 -18.22 -5.96
N GLU A 18 18.86 -18.24 -5.39
CA GLU A 18 19.21 -17.29 -4.34
C GLU A 18 19.15 -15.85 -4.85
N LYS A 19 19.63 -15.63 -6.05
CA LYS A 19 19.54 -14.31 -6.67
C LYS A 19 18.10 -13.89 -6.86
N HIS A 20 17.27 -14.79 -7.35
CA HIS A 20 15.85 -14.51 -7.55
C HIS A 20 15.13 -14.21 -6.25
N VAL A 21 15.41 -14.99 -5.22
CA VAL A 21 14.80 -14.77 -3.92
C VAL A 21 15.19 -13.40 -3.38
N ASN A 22 16.45 -13.05 -3.49
CA ASN A 22 16.93 -11.75 -3.01
C ASN A 22 16.28 -10.61 -3.77
N GLU A 23 16.12 -10.76 -5.08
CA GLU A 23 15.45 -9.75 -5.91
C GLU A 23 13.98 -9.63 -5.55
N GLN A 24 13.31 -10.76 -5.33
CA GLN A 24 11.92 -10.76 -4.92
C GLN A 24 11.73 -10.11 -3.56
N ASP A 25 12.63 -10.41 -2.64
CA ASP A 25 12.56 -9.81 -1.30
C ASP A 25 12.69 -8.29 -1.38
N ALA A 26 13.60 -7.81 -2.22
CA ALA A 26 13.75 -6.37 -2.41
C ALA A 26 12.50 -5.75 -3.02
N GLU A 27 11.90 -6.42 -4.00
CA GLU A 27 10.67 -5.95 -4.63
C GLU A 27 9.53 -5.93 -3.63
N MET A 28 9.39 -6.98 -2.82
CA MET A 28 8.36 -7.06 -1.81
C MET A 28 8.51 -5.96 -0.77
N TYR A 29 9.73 -5.67 -0.40
CA TYR A 29 10.01 -4.58 0.53
C TYR A 29 9.55 -3.23 -0.05
N GLN A 30 9.89 -2.98 -1.32
CA GLN A 30 9.47 -1.75 -2.00
C GLN A 30 7.96 -1.66 -2.10
N LEU A 31 7.30 -2.76 -2.46
CA LEU A 31 5.85 -2.79 -2.53
C LEU A 31 5.22 -2.53 -1.17
N SER A 32 5.77 -3.12 -0.13
CA SER A 32 5.29 -2.92 1.22
C SER A 32 5.36 -1.45 1.63
N LYS A 33 6.47 -0.80 1.30
CA LYS A 33 6.63 0.63 1.57
C LYS A 33 5.63 1.47 0.80
N ARG A 34 5.35 1.10 -0.44
CA ARG A 34 4.37 1.83 -1.24
C ARG A 34 2.97 1.66 -0.68
N ILE A 35 2.64 0.45 -0.25
CA ILE A 35 1.35 0.19 0.37
C ILE A 35 1.21 1.03 1.64
N ASP A 36 2.24 1.06 2.48
CA ASP A 36 2.21 1.86 3.69
C ASP A 36 2.00 3.34 3.39
N SER A 37 2.68 3.85 2.37
CA SER A 37 2.52 5.24 1.94
C SER A 37 1.11 5.53 1.46
N LEU A 38 0.54 4.60 0.69
CA LEU A 38 -0.82 4.75 0.17
C LEU A 38 -1.85 4.70 1.28
N VAL A 39 -1.66 3.80 2.24
CA VAL A 39 -2.55 3.71 3.39
C VAL A 39 -2.49 4.99 4.20
N LYS A 40 -1.30 5.53 4.41
CA LYS A 40 -1.14 6.77 5.14
C LYS A 40 -1.82 7.93 4.42
N ALA A 41 -1.62 8.02 3.11
CA ALA A 41 -2.25 9.06 2.30
C ALA A 41 -3.78 8.94 2.34
N ALA A 42 -4.29 7.72 2.26
CA ALA A 42 -5.73 7.50 2.31
C ALA A 42 -6.32 7.92 3.66
N LYS A 43 -5.60 7.64 4.75
CA LYS A 43 -6.03 8.06 6.07
C LYS A 43 -6.02 9.57 6.22
N GLU A 44 -5.03 10.22 5.67
CA GLU A 44 -4.95 11.68 5.68
C GLU A 44 -6.08 12.30 4.87
N GLU A 45 -6.37 11.77 3.71
CA GLU A 45 -7.50 12.22 2.91
C GLU A 45 -8.81 12.06 3.65
N LYS A 46 -9.00 10.91 4.27
CA LYS A 46 -10.20 10.66 5.04
C LYS A 46 -10.34 11.65 6.18
N ALA A 47 -9.26 11.93 6.87
CA ALA A 47 -9.27 12.89 7.96
C ALA A 47 -9.62 14.29 7.46
N GLN A 48 -9.10 14.67 6.30
CA GLN A 48 -9.43 15.95 5.69
C GLN A 48 -10.89 16.02 5.28
N LEU A 49 -11.42 14.94 4.72
CA LEU A 49 -12.82 14.89 4.34
C LEU A 49 -13.73 14.98 5.53
N VAL A 50 -13.37 14.32 6.62
CA VAL A 50 -14.13 14.41 7.86
C VAL A 50 -14.09 15.82 8.41
N ALA A 51 -12.93 16.46 8.39
CA ALA A 51 -12.79 17.83 8.87
C ALA A 51 -13.63 18.80 8.04
N VAL A 52 -13.63 18.64 6.73
CA VAL A 52 -14.45 19.46 5.84
C VAL A 52 -15.94 19.23 6.11
N ALA A 53 -16.33 17.98 6.29
CA ALA A 53 -17.73 17.65 6.60
C ALA A 53 -18.17 18.27 7.93
N GLU A 54 -17.26 18.29 8.91
CA GLU A 54 -17.57 18.90 10.19
C GLU A 54 -17.72 20.41 10.06
N LEU A 55 -16.87 21.05 9.26
CA LEU A 55 -16.99 22.48 8.98
C LEU A 55 -18.30 22.81 8.28
N ASP A 56 -18.67 21.99 7.29
CA ASP A 56 -19.94 22.17 6.60
C ASP A 56 -21.10 21.99 7.55
N SER A 57 -21.00 21.03 8.45
CA SER A 57 -22.02 20.79 9.46
C SER A 57 -22.15 21.98 10.39
N GLN A 58 -21.04 22.59 10.79
CA GLN A 58 -21.07 23.77 11.61
C GLN A 58 -21.66 24.97 10.88
N GLY A 59 -21.26 25.11 9.62
CA GLY A 59 -21.85 26.15 8.77
C GLY A 59 -23.32 25.94 8.55
N ALA A 60 -23.72 24.70 8.37
CA ALA A 60 -25.13 24.34 8.19
C ALA A 60 -25.95 24.58 9.46
N GLY A 61 -25.30 24.59 10.62
CA GLY A 61 -25.94 24.89 11.86
C GLY A 61 -26.51 26.29 11.91
N ASP A 62 -25.97 27.20 11.13
CA ASP A 62 -26.45 28.56 11.02
C ASP A 62 -27.60 28.69 10.02
N MET A 63 -27.94 27.62 9.32
CA MET A 63 -28.94 27.63 8.28
C MET A 63 -30.22 26.94 8.74
N PRO A 64 -31.35 27.26 8.10
CA PRO A 64 -32.58 26.55 8.41
C PRO A 64 -32.42 25.06 8.21
N ALA A 65 -33.07 24.30 9.06
CA ALA A 65 -32.95 22.85 9.04
C ALA A 65 -33.38 22.21 7.73
N ASP A 66 -34.34 22.82 7.07
CA ASP A 66 -34.85 22.30 5.81
C ASP A 66 -33.87 22.44 4.66
N GLU A 67 -32.80 23.13 4.85
CA GLU A 67 -31.77 23.26 3.82
C GLU A 67 -30.73 22.16 3.89
N LYS A 68 -30.83 21.30 4.83
CA LYS A 68 -29.89 20.20 4.89
C LYS A 68 -30.07 19.30 3.71
N PRO A 69 -28.95 18.82 3.13
CA PRO A 69 -29.06 17.84 2.06
C PRO A 69 -29.79 16.61 2.55
N PRO A 70 -30.70 16.08 1.75
CA PRO A 70 -31.50 14.95 2.20
C PRO A 70 -30.74 13.64 2.27
N HIS A 71 -29.61 13.56 1.71
CA HIS A 71 -28.95 12.29 1.51
C HIS A 71 -27.88 11.97 2.53
N HIS A 72 -27.74 12.66 3.55
CA HIS A 72 -26.70 12.22 4.47
C HIS A 72 -27.16 11.64 5.69
#